data_215d9ebb25cb4cd7826a7565f3767c90
#
_entry.id   215d9ebb25cb4cd7826a7565f3767c90
#
_cell.length_a   1.000
_cell.length_b   1.000
_cell.length_c   1.000
_cell.angle_alpha   90.00
_cell.angle_beta   90.00
_cell.angle_gamma   90.00
#
_symmetry.space_group_name_H-M   'P 1'
#
loop_
_entity.id
_entity.type
_entity.pdbx_description
1 polymer ?
#
loop_
_entity_poly.entity_id
_entity_poly.type
_entity_poly.pdbx_seq_one_letter_code
_entity_poly.pdbx_strand_id
1 'polypeptide(L)'
;MQNGSNVTLIAPRRIGKTGLIHHVFERMKTADKRVQCFYVDVFPTKTFSQMVQFVANAVMGKLDTPSQSIKRKLNNFIAALRPTMSPDPITGAPTFSFTVEPENARETLTQVFEYMKESGQMCYLAIDEFQQVSNYNEIGADSFIRSIIQFVPNVHIIFSGSQQHLLSDMFMSPKHPFFNSSQIMTIKEIDVEKYGTFANNFFKKQGREMSQDVFTYLYNMVDGQTWYVQKILNRLYRTPKEELTKKTVNNAVGIILAEQEINYQNNYNLLTENQALLLTAIAREGVVNAPTSLDFIMRYRLPAPSSVKLALKSLQDKEFVFQTEKGEYIVYDRFFGMWLKRLE
;
A
#
# COMPACT_ATOMS: atom_id res chain seq x y z
N MET A 1 3.33 -4.87 -19.18
CA MET A 1 3.15 -3.48 -19.63
C MET A 1 3.72 -3.20 -21.03
N GLN A 2 4.79 -3.85 -21.46
CA GLN A 2 5.25 -3.73 -22.87
C GLN A 2 4.20 -4.16 -23.91
N ASN A 3 3.17 -4.92 -23.51
CA ASN A 3 2.08 -5.38 -24.37
C ASN A 3 0.84 -4.47 -24.35
N GLY A 4 0.94 -3.25 -23.81
CA GLY A 4 -0.16 -2.29 -23.79
C GLY A 4 -1.31 -2.59 -22.82
N SER A 5 -1.12 -3.52 -21.87
CA SER A 5 -2.17 -3.90 -20.92
C SER A 5 -2.06 -3.11 -19.60
N ASN A 6 -3.19 -2.74 -19.03
CA ASN A 6 -3.25 -2.29 -17.65
C ASN A 6 -2.86 -3.42 -16.68
N VAL A 7 -2.38 -3.08 -15.50
CA VAL A 7 -1.93 -4.05 -14.49
C VAL A 7 -2.61 -3.76 -13.16
N THR A 8 -3.04 -4.81 -12.45
CA THR A 8 -3.51 -4.71 -11.07
C THR A 8 -2.56 -5.46 -10.16
N LEU A 9 -1.91 -4.73 -9.25
CA LEU A 9 -0.99 -5.26 -8.26
C LEU A 9 -1.73 -5.55 -6.95
N ILE A 10 -1.89 -6.83 -6.64
CA ILE A 10 -2.54 -7.29 -5.41
C ILE A 10 -1.48 -7.82 -4.46
N ALA A 11 -1.39 -7.26 -3.27
CA ALA A 11 -0.50 -7.76 -2.23
C ALA A 11 -0.83 -7.18 -0.85
N PRO A 12 -0.46 -7.85 0.24
CA PRO A 12 -0.61 -7.32 1.59
C PRO A 12 0.07 -5.96 1.76
N ARG A 13 -0.34 -5.19 2.77
CA ARG A 13 0.43 -4.01 3.19
C ARG A 13 1.86 -4.40 3.58
N ARG A 14 2.79 -3.45 3.47
CA ARG A 14 4.18 -3.59 3.94
C ARG A 14 5.03 -4.61 3.17
N ILE A 15 4.53 -5.14 2.05
CA ILE A 15 5.30 -6.03 1.16
C ILE A 15 6.20 -5.26 0.16
N GLY A 16 5.99 -3.95 -0.01
CA GLY A 16 6.82 -3.11 -0.88
C GLY A 16 6.19 -2.74 -2.22
N LYS A 17 4.85 -2.78 -2.39
CA LYS A 17 4.14 -2.37 -3.62
C LYS A 17 4.57 -1.01 -4.14
N THR A 18 4.45 0.01 -3.31
CA THR A 18 4.80 1.40 -3.65
C THR A 18 6.26 1.52 -4.07
N GLY A 19 7.18 0.86 -3.32
CA GLY A 19 8.59 0.82 -3.67
C GLY A 19 8.86 0.15 -5.02
N LEU A 20 8.14 -0.93 -5.34
CA LEU A 20 8.23 -1.60 -6.65
C LEU A 20 7.76 -0.68 -7.78
N ILE A 21 6.63 0.01 -7.62
CA ILE A 21 6.09 0.95 -8.60
C ILE A 21 7.12 2.05 -8.89
N HIS A 22 7.66 2.69 -7.85
CA HIS A 22 8.68 3.73 -8.02
C HIS A 22 9.95 3.20 -8.69
N HIS A 23 10.43 2.02 -8.30
CA HIS A 23 11.60 1.41 -8.93
C HIS A 23 11.37 1.11 -10.42
N VAL A 24 10.20 0.59 -10.78
CA VAL A 24 9.83 0.36 -12.19
C VAL A 24 9.78 1.68 -12.96
N PHE A 25 9.16 2.72 -12.41
CA PHE A 25 9.09 4.04 -13.02
C PHE A 25 10.47 4.67 -13.27
N GLU A 26 11.37 4.58 -12.31
CA GLU A 26 12.77 5.03 -12.44
C GLU A 26 13.48 4.31 -13.59
N ARG A 27 13.34 2.98 -13.67
CA ARG A 27 13.93 2.19 -14.74
C ARG A 27 13.34 2.53 -16.11
N MET A 28 12.02 2.76 -16.19
CA MET A 28 11.35 3.12 -17.43
C MET A 28 11.82 4.48 -17.94
N LYS A 29 11.91 5.50 -17.06
CA LYS A 29 12.42 6.83 -17.38
C LYS A 29 13.89 6.80 -17.81
N THR A 30 14.69 5.92 -17.22
CA THR A 30 16.11 5.74 -17.58
C THR A 30 16.24 5.10 -18.96
N ALA A 31 15.38 4.14 -19.29
CA ALA A 31 15.39 3.43 -20.57
C ALA A 31 14.84 4.29 -21.74
N ASP A 32 13.79 5.07 -21.52
CA ASP A 32 13.23 6.00 -22.49
C ASP A 32 12.74 7.29 -21.80
N LYS A 33 13.43 8.39 -22.06
CA LYS A 33 13.11 9.72 -21.49
C LYS A 33 11.75 10.28 -21.95
N ARG A 34 11.15 9.72 -23.02
CA ARG A 34 9.83 10.13 -23.52
C ARG A 34 8.68 9.52 -22.71
N VAL A 35 8.98 8.51 -21.89
CA VAL A 35 7.98 7.88 -21.03
C VAL A 35 7.68 8.79 -19.84
N GLN A 36 6.40 9.00 -19.59
CA GLN A 36 5.91 9.77 -18.46
C GLN A 36 5.27 8.85 -17.42
N CYS A 37 5.67 8.99 -16.17
CA CYS A 37 5.20 8.16 -15.08
C CYS A 37 4.63 9.03 -13.98
N PHE A 38 3.39 8.73 -13.57
CA PHE A 38 2.65 9.44 -12.54
C PHE A 38 2.23 8.47 -11.44
N TYR A 39 2.40 8.87 -10.20
CA TYR A 39 1.97 8.10 -9.04
C TYR A 39 0.96 8.92 -8.22
N VAL A 40 -0.13 8.29 -7.86
CA VAL A 40 -1.20 8.87 -7.05
C VAL A 40 -1.60 7.87 -5.97
N ASP A 41 -1.54 8.26 -4.71
CA ASP A 41 -2.12 7.53 -3.59
C ASP A 41 -3.49 8.11 -3.29
N VAL A 42 -4.56 7.31 -3.45
CA VAL A 42 -5.93 7.74 -3.21
C VAL A 42 -6.45 7.37 -1.82
N PHE A 43 -5.62 6.79 -0.97
CA PHE A 43 -6.00 6.44 0.40
C PHE A 43 -6.59 7.61 1.22
N PRO A 44 -6.04 8.85 1.14
CA PRO A 44 -6.56 9.97 1.92
C PRO A 44 -7.91 10.50 1.41
N THR A 45 -8.37 10.08 0.23
CA THR A 45 -9.56 10.63 -0.41
C THR A 45 -10.84 9.98 0.13
N LYS A 46 -11.90 10.77 0.26
CA LYS A 46 -13.21 10.33 0.76
C LYS A 46 -14.32 10.44 -0.29
N THR A 47 -14.05 11.19 -1.37
CA THR A 47 -15.00 11.44 -2.45
C THR A 47 -14.33 11.27 -3.81
N PHE A 48 -15.15 11.05 -4.84
CA PHE A 48 -14.67 10.96 -6.21
C PHE A 48 -13.98 12.27 -6.66
N SER A 49 -14.51 13.43 -6.28
CA SER A 49 -13.90 14.72 -6.62
C SER A 49 -12.50 14.90 -6.01
N GLN A 50 -12.28 14.43 -4.76
CA GLN A 50 -10.95 14.44 -4.15
C GLN A 50 -9.98 13.51 -4.91
N MET A 51 -10.41 12.30 -5.30
CA MET A 51 -9.58 11.42 -6.12
C MET A 51 -9.19 12.08 -7.44
N VAL A 52 -10.16 12.69 -8.13
CA VAL A 52 -9.92 13.42 -9.39
C VAL A 52 -8.94 14.56 -9.19
N GLN A 53 -9.07 15.30 -8.11
CA GLN A 53 -8.13 16.36 -7.73
C GLN A 53 -6.70 15.83 -7.57
N PHE A 54 -6.52 14.67 -6.90
CA PHE A 54 -5.21 14.04 -6.74
C PHE A 54 -4.61 13.62 -8.08
N VAL A 55 -5.42 13.02 -8.96
CA VAL A 55 -5.00 12.64 -10.32
C VAL A 55 -4.62 13.88 -11.14
N ALA A 56 -5.45 14.93 -11.13
CA ALA A 56 -5.19 16.17 -11.83
C ALA A 56 -3.86 16.82 -11.36
N ASN A 57 -3.65 16.92 -10.04
CA ASN A 57 -2.41 17.47 -9.46
C ASN A 57 -1.16 16.65 -9.84
N ALA A 58 -1.30 15.33 -10.00
CA ALA A 58 -0.19 14.48 -10.38
C ALA A 58 0.20 14.63 -11.85
N VAL A 59 -0.75 14.92 -12.74
CA VAL A 59 -0.58 14.86 -14.20
C VAL A 59 -0.43 16.25 -14.83
N MET A 60 -1.26 17.22 -14.37
CA MET A 60 -1.37 18.52 -15.03
C MET A 60 -0.05 19.31 -14.98
N GLY A 61 0.29 19.91 -16.14
CA GLY A 61 1.50 20.74 -16.27
C GLY A 61 2.82 19.96 -16.37
N LYS A 62 2.79 18.62 -16.38
CA LYS A 62 4.00 17.78 -16.42
C LYS A 62 4.29 17.15 -17.78
N LEU A 63 3.37 17.28 -18.75
CA LEU A 63 3.54 16.76 -20.09
C LEU A 63 3.94 17.87 -21.05
N ASP A 64 4.90 17.59 -21.93
CA ASP A 64 5.20 18.46 -23.05
C ASP A 64 4.03 18.43 -24.03
N THR A 65 3.50 19.59 -24.37
CA THR A 65 2.37 19.71 -25.31
C THR A 65 2.87 20.04 -26.70
N PRO A 66 2.63 19.17 -27.70
CA PRO A 66 3.22 19.31 -29.04
C PRO A 66 2.62 20.43 -29.90
N SER A 67 1.44 20.95 -29.55
CA SER A 67 0.77 21.95 -30.38
C SER A 67 0.24 23.16 -29.59
N GLN A 68 0.17 24.33 -30.28
CA GLN A 68 -0.39 25.54 -29.68
C GLN A 68 -1.90 25.43 -29.40
N SER A 69 -2.64 24.60 -30.17
CA SER A 69 -4.06 24.35 -29.95
C SER A 69 -4.32 23.59 -28.64
N ILE A 70 -3.47 22.61 -28.34
CA ILE A 70 -3.54 21.84 -27.08
C ILE A 70 -3.17 22.75 -25.92
N LYS A 71 -2.13 23.57 -26.05
CA LYS A 71 -1.76 24.56 -25.02
C LYS A 71 -2.91 25.52 -24.70
N ARG A 72 -3.67 25.96 -25.71
CA ARG A 72 -4.81 26.86 -25.50
C ARG A 72 -5.97 26.17 -24.82
N LYS A 73 -6.32 24.94 -25.19
CA LYS A 73 -7.34 24.13 -24.51
C LYS A 73 -6.95 23.85 -23.07
N LEU A 74 -5.67 23.47 -22.85
CA LEU A 74 -5.12 23.20 -21.53
C LEU A 74 -5.14 24.46 -20.64
N ASN A 75 -4.76 25.63 -21.16
CA ASN A 75 -4.78 26.86 -20.39
C ASN A 75 -6.21 27.24 -20.00
N ASN A 76 -7.20 27.07 -20.88
CA ASN A 76 -8.61 27.32 -20.57
C ASN A 76 -9.11 26.34 -19.48
N PHE A 77 -8.70 25.07 -19.57
CA PHE A 77 -9.05 24.05 -18.59
C PHE A 77 -8.37 24.32 -17.22
N ILE A 78 -7.06 24.59 -17.21
CA ILE A 78 -6.34 24.97 -15.99
C ILE A 78 -6.96 26.21 -15.33
N ALA A 79 -7.37 27.21 -16.12
CA ALA A 79 -8.04 28.38 -15.60
C ALA A 79 -9.41 28.04 -14.96
N ALA A 80 -10.14 27.09 -15.53
CA ALA A 80 -11.42 26.60 -14.99
C ALA A 80 -11.24 25.84 -13.66
N LEU A 81 -10.11 25.15 -13.46
CA LEU A 81 -9.78 24.43 -12.23
C LEU A 81 -9.34 25.32 -11.05
N ARG A 82 -9.32 26.66 -11.22
CA ARG A 82 -8.89 27.61 -10.18
C ARG A 82 -7.57 27.20 -9.52
N PRO A 83 -6.45 27.26 -10.23
CA PRO A 83 -5.16 26.88 -9.68
C PRO A 83 -4.83 27.78 -8.49
N THR A 84 -4.46 27.17 -7.38
CA THR A 84 -3.89 27.85 -6.22
C THR A 84 -2.39 27.65 -6.23
N MET A 85 -1.64 28.73 -6.00
CA MET A 85 -0.20 28.67 -5.87
C MET A 85 0.15 28.71 -4.39
N SER A 86 0.85 27.70 -3.90
CA SER A 86 1.38 27.66 -2.54
C SER A 86 2.86 27.30 -2.57
N PRO A 87 3.68 27.87 -1.67
CA PRO A 87 5.06 27.41 -1.55
C PRO A 87 5.11 26.00 -0.97
N ASP A 88 5.95 25.15 -1.54
CA ASP A 88 6.28 23.86 -0.95
C ASP A 88 6.89 24.08 0.44
N PRO A 89 6.36 23.44 1.50
CA PRO A 89 6.82 23.71 2.87
C PRO A 89 8.26 23.27 3.16
N ILE A 90 8.86 22.45 2.29
CA ILE A 90 10.23 21.94 2.45
C ILE A 90 11.21 22.70 1.56
N THR A 91 10.85 22.93 0.30
CA THR A 91 11.75 23.52 -0.71
C THR A 91 11.52 25.00 -0.96
N GLY A 92 10.36 25.55 -0.52
CA GLY A 92 9.94 26.92 -0.82
C GLY A 92 9.56 27.15 -2.29
N ALA A 93 9.66 26.15 -3.15
CA ALA A 93 9.33 26.27 -4.56
C ALA A 93 7.83 26.44 -4.75
N PRO A 94 7.37 27.24 -5.76
CA PRO A 94 5.94 27.37 -6.02
C PRO A 94 5.38 26.04 -6.52
N THR A 95 4.38 25.52 -5.81
CA THR A 95 3.59 24.35 -6.21
C THR A 95 2.21 24.78 -6.65
N PHE A 96 1.74 24.23 -7.78
CA PHE A 96 0.39 24.43 -8.24
C PHE A 96 -0.49 23.30 -7.72
N SER A 97 -1.62 23.64 -7.11
CA SER A 97 -2.66 22.71 -6.74
C SER A 97 -3.97 23.13 -7.39
N PHE A 98 -4.76 22.14 -7.79
CA PHE A 98 -6.07 22.35 -8.40
C PHE A 98 -7.14 21.90 -7.41
N THR A 99 -8.22 22.67 -7.31
CA THR A 99 -9.43 22.27 -6.59
C THR A 99 -10.47 21.80 -7.59
N VAL A 100 -11.09 20.65 -7.31
CA VAL A 100 -12.11 20.07 -8.18
C VAL A 100 -13.44 20.04 -7.44
N GLU A 101 -14.39 20.82 -7.92
CA GLU A 101 -15.75 20.82 -7.38
C GLU A 101 -16.47 19.52 -7.75
N PRO A 102 -17.34 18.98 -6.89
CA PRO A 102 -17.99 17.68 -7.11
C PRO A 102 -18.75 17.57 -8.43
N GLU A 103 -19.46 18.64 -8.84
CA GLU A 103 -20.21 18.70 -10.10
C GLU A 103 -19.32 18.63 -11.33
N ASN A 104 -18.07 19.06 -11.25
CA ASN A 104 -17.11 19.10 -12.35
C ASN A 104 -16.16 17.88 -12.36
N ALA A 105 -16.25 16.99 -11.39
CA ALA A 105 -15.28 15.89 -11.21
C ALA A 105 -15.20 14.98 -12.43
N ARG A 106 -16.33 14.60 -13.03
CA ARG A 106 -16.36 13.72 -14.20
C ARG A 106 -15.75 14.40 -15.43
N GLU A 107 -16.10 15.64 -15.68
CA GLU A 107 -15.54 16.41 -16.77
C GLU A 107 -14.03 16.62 -16.59
N THR A 108 -13.61 17.00 -15.38
CA THR A 108 -12.20 17.17 -15.04
C THR A 108 -11.38 15.89 -15.30
N LEU A 109 -11.87 14.73 -14.85
CA LEU A 109 -11.16 13.47 -15.08
C LEU A 109 -11.05 13.15 -16.58
N THR A 110 -12.13 13.36 -17.34
CA THR A 110 -12.12 13.17 -18.79
C THR A 110 -11.05 14.05 -19.45
N GLN A 111 -10.99 15.33 -19.08
CA GLN A 111 -10.02 16.27 -19.64
C GLN A 111 -8.57 15.95 -19.26
N VAL A 112 -8.33 15.41 -18.04
CA VAL A 112 -6.99 14.94 -17.64
C VAL A 112 -6.55 13.77 -18.53
N PHE A 113 -7.43 12.81 -18.79
CA PHE A 113 -7.12 11.69 -19.67
C PHE A 113 -6.97 12.10 -21.14
N GLU A 114 -7.78 13.04 -21.63
CA GLU A 114 -7.62 13.63 -22.97
C GLU A 114 -6.29 14.38 -23.09
N TYR A 115 -5.87 15.12 -22.08
CA TYR A 115 -4.57 15.77 -22.03
C TYR A 115 -3.42 14.77 -22.15
N MET A 116 -3.46 13.65 -21.40
CA MET A 116 -2.48 12.58 -21.52
C MET A 116 -2.51 11.96 -22.93
N LYS A 117 -3.69 11.71 -23.48
CA LYS A 117 -3.87 11.15 -24.83
C LYS A 117 -3.29 12.06 -25.91
N GLU A 118 -3.65 13.35 -25.88
CA GLU A 118 -3.24 14.35 -26.87
C GLU A 118 -1.75 14.70 -26.78
N SER A 119 -1.08 14.44 -25.64
CA SER A 119 0.36 14.62 -25.52
C SER A 119 1.15 13.73 -26.49
N GLY A 120 0.56 12.62 -26.95
CA GLY A 120 1.22 11.61 -27.77
C GLY A 120 2.35 10.85 -27.08
N GLN A 121 2.61 11.17 -25.82
CA GLN A 121 3.64 10.49 -25.02
C GLN A 121 3.07 9.20 -24.40
N MET A 122 3.94 8.21 -24.21
CA MET A 122 3.56 7.00 -23.46
C MET A 122 3.48 7.34 -21.97
N CYS A 123 2.30 7.26 -21.40
CA CYS A 123 2.00 7.59 -20.01
C CYS A 123 1.71 6.35 -19.17
N TYR A 124 2.29 6.28 -18.00
CA TYR A 124 2.00 5.27 -16.98
C TYR A 124 1.48 5.97 -15.73
N LEU A 125 0.24 5.68 -15.37
CA LEU A 125 -0.40 6.23 -14.16
C LEU A 125 -0.61 5.10 -13.15
N ALA A 126 0.09 5.15 -12.03
CA ALA A 126 -0.18 4.28 -10.89
C ALA A 126 -1.17 4.95 -9.94
N ILE A 127 -2.26 4.24 -9.66
CA ILE A 127 -3.25 4.64 -8.66
C ILE A 127 -3.16 3.63 -7.51
N ASP A 128 -2.52 4.04 -6.42
CA ASP A 128 -2.33 3.21 -5.24
C ASP A 128 -3.54 3.30 -4.30
N GLU A 129 -3.82 2.22 -3.58
CA GLU A 129 -4.99 2.02 -2.72
C GLU A 129 -6.33 2.20 -3.46
N PHE A 130 -6.39 1.72 -4.72
CA PHE A 130 -7.52 1.92 -5.64
C PHE A 130 -8.85 1.38 -5.11
N GLN A 131 -8.85 0.38 -4.21
CA GLN A 131 -10.08 -0.09 -3.56
C GLN A 131 -10.82 1.02 -2.79
N GLN A 132 -10.15 2.16 -2.51
CA GLN A 132 -10.80 3.32 -1.89
C GLN A 132 -11.97 3.86 -2.72
N VAL A 133 -11.95 3.65 -4.04
CA VAL A 133 -13.03 4.07 -4.96
C VAL A 133 -14.37 3.42 -4.60
N SER A 134 -14.37 2.20 -4.06
CA SER A 134 -15.60 1.52 -3.63
C SER A 134 -16.22 2.11 -2.36
N ASN A 135 -15.49 2.95 -1.64
CA ASN A 135 -15.98 3.64 -0.44
C ASN A 135 -16.60 5.01 -0.73
N TYR A 136 -16.57 5.48 -1.99
CA TYR A 136 -17.18 6.77 -2.34
C TYR A 136 -18.69 6.65 -2.43
N ASN A 137 -19.38 7.71 -1.99
CA ASN A 137 -20.85 7.78 -2.04
C ASN A 137 -21.37 8.03 -3.47
N GLU A 138 -20.50 8.42 -4.40
CA GLU A 138 -20.87 8.71 -5.79
C GLU A 138 -21.10 7.44 -6.57
N ILE A 139 -22.35 7.17 -6.91
CA ILE A 139 -22.77 5.98 -7.66
C ILE A 139 -22.12 5.96 -9.04
N GLY A 140 -21.48 4.83 -9.38
CA GLY A 140 -20.88 4.60 -10.69
C GLY A 140 -19.56 5.32 -10.92
N ALA A 141 -18.83 5.71 -9.87
CA ALA A 141 -17.48 6.26 -9.99
C ALA A 141 -16.52 5.28 -10.69
N ASP A 142 -16.57 4.01 -10.30
CA ASP A 142 -15.80 2.91 -10.89
C ASP A 142 -16.13 2.68 -12.37
N SER A 143 -17.42 2.61 -12.70
CA SER A 143 -17.90 2.49 -14.08
C SER A 143 -17.44 3.66 -14.96
N PHE A 144 -17.48 4.86 -14.42
CA PHE A 144 -17.05 6.05 -15.13
C PHE A 144 -15.53 6.04 -15.38
N ILE A 145 -14.71 5.73 -14.37
CA ILE A 145 -13.26 5.59 -14.55
C ILE A 145 -12.97 4.54 -15.63
N ARG A 146 -13.64 3.39 -15.58
CA ARG A 146 -13.47 2.32 -16.55
C ARG A 146 -13.81 2.75 -17.99
N SER A 147 -14.89 3.55 -18.15
CA SER A 147 -15.31 4.04 -19.46
C SER A 147 -14.30 4.98 -20.12
N ILE A 148 -13.58 5.78 -19.34
CA ILE A 148 -12.55 6.70 -19.87
C ILE A 148 -11.29 5.95 -20.28
N ILE A 149 -10.80 5.07 -19.41
CA ILE A 149 -9.50 4.39 -19.57
C ILE A 149 -9.42 3.60 -20.88
N GLN A 150 -10.52 3.01 -21.32
CA GLN A 150 -10.54 2.17 -22.52
C GLN A 150 -10.28 2.94 -23.84
N PHE A 151 -10.40 4.27 -23.84
CA PHE A 151 -10.25 5.11 -25.03
C PHE A 151 -8.92 5.88 -25.10
N VAL A 152 -7.96 5.55 -24.23
CA VAL A 152 -6.67 6.24 -24.15
C VAL A 152 -5.50 5.26 -24.39
N PRO A 153 -5.19 4.92 -25.65
CA PRO A 153 -4.28 3.83 -25.98
C PRO A 153 -2.82 4.06 -25.58
N ASN A 154 -2.40 5.31 -25.38
CA ASN A 154 -1.07 5.69 -24.91
C ASN A 154 -0.98 5.87 -23.39
N VAL A 155 -2.05 5.54 -22.64
CA VAL A 155 -2.07 5.63 -21.18
C VAL A 155 -2.28 4.23 -20.58
N HIS A 156 -1.32 3.78 -19.79
CA HIS A 156 -1.39 2.50 -19.11
C HIS A 156 -1.54 2.71 -17.60
N ILE A 157 -2.51 2.02 -17.02
CA ILE A 157 -2.82 2.18 -15.60
C ILE A 157 -2.23 1.01 -14.81
N ILE A 158 -1.62 1.34 -13.67
CA ILE A 158 -1.26 0.40 -12.62
C ILE A 158 -2.22 0.65 -11.46
N PHE A 159 -3.17 -0.24 -11.28
CA PHE A 159 -3.99 -0.28 -10.07
C PHE A 159 -3.22 -1.00 -8.98
N SER A 160 -3.20 -0.47 -7.78
CA SER A 160 -2.53 -1.09 -6.65
C SER A 160 -3.39 -0.94 -5.40
N GLY A 161 -3.32 -1.91 -4.50
CA GLY A 161 -4.03 -1.81 -3.24
C GLY A 161 -3.61 -2.88 -2.25
N SER A 162 -3.89 -2.60 -0.98
CA SER A 162 -3.51 -3.44 0.15
C SER A 162 -4.64 -4.33 0.66
N GLN A 163 -5.88 -3.96 0.42
CA GLN A 163 -7.05 -4.76 0.77
C GLN A 163 -7.34 -5.77 -0.35
N GLN A 164 -6.60 -6.90 -0.31
CA GLN A 164 -6.57 -7.90 -1.38
C GLN A 164 -7.96 -8.37 -1.79
N HIS A 165 -8.81 -8.67 -0.82
CA HIS A 165 -10.17 -9.17 -1.07
C HIS A 165 -11.03 -8.13 -1.84
N LEU A 166 -11.00 -6.83 -1.46
CA LEU A 166 -11.74 -5.79 -2.16
C LEU A 166 -11.21 -5.58 -3.58
N LEU A 167 -9.89 -5.49 -3.72
CA LEU A 167 -9.28 -5.28 -5.03
C LEU A 167 -9.51 -6.50 -5.95
N SER A 168 -9.42 -7.73 -5.40
CA SER A 168 -9.74 -8.94 -6.15
C SER A 168 -11.19 -8.96 -6.59
N ASP A 169 -12.14 -8.60 -5.72
CA ASP A 169 -13.55 -8.53 -6.09
C ASP A 169 -13.80 -7.52 -7.22
N MET A 170 -13.20 -6.32 -7.16
CA MET A 170 -13.32 -5.29 -8.20
C MET A 170 -12.84 -5.76 -9.58
N PHE A 171 -11.75 -6.55 -9.66
CA PHE A 171 -11.11 -6.90 -10.93
C PHE A 171 -11.38 -8.34 -11.40
N MET A 172 -11.81 -9.25 -10.52
CA MET A 172 -12.02 -10.66 -10.83
C MET A 172 -13.48 -11.09 -10.77
N SER A 173 -14.38 -10.29 -10.18
CA SER A 173 -15.81 -10.62 -10.11
C SER A 173 -16.57 -10.01 -11.30
N PRO A 174 -17.39 -10.81 -12.03
CA PRO A 174 -18.18 -10.34 -13.17
C PRO A 174 -19.19 -9.22 -12.84
N LYS A 175 -19.44 -8.98 -11.56
CA LYS A 175 -20.39 -7.95 -11.08
C LYS A 175 -19.81 -6.53 -11.17
N HIS A 176 -18.49 -6.39 -11.34
CA HIS A 176 -17.80 -5.12 -11.29
C HIS A 176 -17.34 -4.63 -12.67
N PRO A 177 -17.35 -3.32 -12.91
CA PRO A 177 -16.97 -2.72 -14.20
C PRO A 177 -15.54 -3.04 -14.64
N PHE A 178 -14.65 -3.25 -13.67
CA PHE A 178 -13.24 -3.58 -13.93
C PHE A 178 -12.96 -5.05 -14.21
N PHE A 179 -13.99 -5.91 -14.24
CA PHE A 179 -13.82 -7.33 -14.55
C PHE A 179 -13.00 -7.53 -15.84
N ASN A 180 -11.94 -8.33 -15.75
CA ASN A 180 -11.03 -8.63 -16.85
C ASN A 180 -10.43 -7.41 -17.58
N SER A 181 -10.33 -6.25 -16.93
CA SER A 181 -9.82 -5.01 -17.55
C SER A 181 -8.32 -4.81 -17.41
N SER A 182 -7.63 -5.66 -16.67
CA SER A 182 -6.20 -5.59 -16.40
C SER A 182 -5.59 -6.97 -16.18
N GLN A 183 -4.27 -7.05 -16.33
CA GLN A 183 -3.51 -8.23 -15.92
C GLN A 183 -3.33 -8.21 -14.41
N ILE A 184 -3.81 -9.26 -13.73
CA ILE A 184 -3.63 -9.43 -12.30
C ILE A 184 -2.21 -9.92 -12.00
N MET A 185 -1.52 -9.24 -11.12
CA MET A 185 -0.20 -9.62 -10.61
C MET A 185 -0.22 -9.65 -9.09
N THR A 186 0.00 -10.82 -8.50
CA THR A 186 0.17 -10.96 -7.06
C THR A 186 1.63 -10.82 -6.70
N ILE A 187 1.93 -9.90 -5.78
CA ILE A 187 3.28 -9.73 -5.24
C ILE A 187 3.39 -10.58 -3.98
N LYS A 188 4.39 -11.45 -3.97
CA LYS A 188 4.75 -12.30 -2.83
C LYS A 188 5.98 -11.74 -2.13
N GLU A 189 6.31 -12.34 -1.00
CA GLU A 189 7.53 -12.07 -0.26
C GLU A 189 8.76 -12.29 -1.15
N ILE A 190 9.81 -11.51 -0.91
CA ILE A 190 11.08 -11.69 -1.60
C ILE A 190 11.68 -13.03 -1.15
N ASP A 191 12.15 -13.82 -2.10
CA ASP A 191 12.84 -15.08 -1.81
C ASP A 191 13.94 -14.90 -0.75
N VAL A 192 13.93 -15.73 0.27
CA VAL A 192 14.76 -15.59 1.47
C VAL A 192 16.26 -15.61 1.17
N GLU A 193 16.69 -16.44 0.21
CA GLU A 193 18.12 -16.55 -0.14
C GLU A 193 18.59 -15.32 -0.91
N LYS A 194 17.80 -14.88 -1.88
CA LYS A 194 18.09 -13.67 -2.67
C LYS A 194 18.10 -12.44 -1.78
N TYR A 195 17.14 -12.34 -0.86
CA TYR A 195 17.05 -11.20 0.04
C TYR A 195 18.19 -11.20 1.07
N GLY A 196 18.56 -12.37 1.61
CA GLY A 196 19.70 -12.53 2.50
C GLY A 196 21.01 -12.13 1.83
N THR A 197 21.25 -12.59 0.61
CA THR A 197 22.41 -12.21 -0.19
C THR A 197 22.46 -10.70 -0.43
N PHE A 198 21.34 -10.09 -0.81
CA PHE A 198 21.24 -8.66 -1.00
C PHE A 198 21.55 -7.88 0.29
N ALA A 199 20.96 -8.27 1.41
CA ALA A 199 21.19 -7.64 2.71
C ALA A 199 22.64 -7.75 3.16
N ASN A 200 23.24 -8.95 3.01
CA ASN A 200 24.64 -9.20 3.39
C ASN A 200 25.62 -8.32 2.61
N ASN A 201 25.33 -8.00 1.34
CA ASN A 201 26.17 -7.10 0.55
C ASN A 201 26.30 -5.69 1.16
N PHE A 202 25.29 -5.20 1.88
CA PHE A 202 25.36 -3.93 2.60
C PHE A 202 26.24 -4.06 3.86
N PHE A 203 26.10 -5.14 4.62
CA PHE A 203 26.91 -5.36 5.81
C PHE A 203 28.39 -5.59 5.47
N LYS A 204 28.69 -6.27 4.37
CA LYS A 204 30.08 -6.44 3.87
C LYS A 204 30.77 -5.11 3.60
N LYS A 205 30.04 -4.06 3.17
CA LYS A 205 30.61 -2.71 3.03
C LYS A 205 31.05 -2.10 4.37
N GLN A 206 30.56 -2.62 5.49
CA GLN A 206 30.99 -2.22 6.84
C GLN A 206 31.99 -3.19 7.46
N GLY A 207 32.53 -4.15 6.70
CA GLY A 207 33.41 -5.20 7.21
C GLY A 207 32.70 -6.22 8.11
N ARG A 208 31.38 -6.36 8.00
CA ARG A 208 30.54 -7.29 8.78
C ARG A 208 29.93 -8.31 7.86
N GLU A 209 29.59 -9.46 8.38
CA GLU A 209 28.95 -10.51 7.61
C GLU A 209 27.71 -11.04 8.35
N MET A 210 26.59 -11.12 7.62
CA MET A 210 25.36 -11.76 8.10
C MET A 210 25.26 -13.14 7.45
N SER A 211 25.31 -14.19 8.26
CA SER A 211 25.07 -15.54 7.74
C SER A 211 23.63 -15.73 7.26
N GLN A 212 23.44 -16.62 6.29
CA GLN A 212 22.09 -16.93 5.78
C GLN A 212 21.16 -17.46 6.88
N ASP A 213 21.68 -18.21 7.86
CA ASP A 213 20.91 -18.70 9.00
C ASP A 213 20.37 -17.55 9.88
N VAL A 214 21.20 -16.55 10.17
CA VAL A 214 20.78 -15.36 10.94
C VAL A 214 19.76 -14.55 10.14
N PHE A 215 19.96 -14.40 8.83
CA PHE A 215 18.99 -13.70 7.98
C PHE A 215 17.65 -14.47 7.92
N THR A 216 17.68 -15.78 7.72
CA THR A 216 16.48 -16.63 7.69
C THR A 216 15.72 -16.56 9.01
N TYR A 217 16.42 -16.54 10.14
CA TYR A 217 15.82 -16.37 11.46
C TYR A 217 15.05 -15.02 11.56
N LEU A 218 15.69 -13.92 11.18
CA LEU A 218 15.08 -12.59 11.13
C LEU A 218 13.88 -12.54 10.18
N TYR A 219 14.04 -13.11 8.99
CA TYR A 219 13.01 -13.14 7.95
C TYR A 219 11.75 -13.89 8.41
N ASN A 220 11.91 -15.09 8.99
CA ASN A 220 10.80 -15.89 9.49
C ASN A 220 10.08 -15.24 10.68
N MET A 221 10.79 -14.48 11.51
CA MET A 221 10.22 -13.75 12.66
C MET A 221 9.11 -12.78 12.26
N VAL A 222 9.17 -12.26 11.03
CA VAL A 222 8.22 -11.28 10.49
C VAL A 222 7.55 -11.76 9.18
N ASP A 223 7.52 -13.08 8.95
CA ASP A 223 6.91 -13.74 7.78
C ASP A 223 7.36 -13.14 6.45
N GLY A 224 8.62 -12.75 6.35
CA GLY A 224 9.23 -12.20 5.13
C GLY A 224 8.69 -10.83 4.70
N GLN A 225 7.82 -10.19 5.48
CA GLN A 225 7.25 -8.89 5.11
C GLN A 225 8.34 -7.82 5.03
N THR A 226 8.56 -7.31 3.85
CA THR A 226 9.71 -6.47 3.46
C THR A 226 9.92 -5.28 4.40
N TRP A 227 8.86 -4.58 4.80
CA TRP A 227 8.99 -3.41 5.68
C TRP A 227 9.56 -3.76 7.05
N TYR A 228 9.10 -4.86 7.66
CA TYR A 228 9.61 -5.30 8.97
C TYR A 228 11.04 -5.82 8.87
N VAL A 229 11.33 -6.61 7.83
CA VAL A 229 12.70 -7.06 7.54
C VAL A 229 13.63 -5.85 7.42
N GLN A 230 13.28 -4.85 6.61
CA GLN A 230 14.07 -3.63 6.46
C GLN A 230 14.21 -2.86 7.76
N LYS A 231 13.16 -2.76 8.58
CA LYS A 231 13.21 -2.04 9.87
C LYS A 231 14.24 -2.68 10.80
N ILE A 232 14.27 -4.03 10.87
CA ILE A 232 15.26 -4.75 11.69
C ILE A 232 16.67 -4.60 11.09
N LEU A 233 16.83 -4.80 9.78
CA LEU A 233 18.12 -4.65 9.10
C LEU A 233 18.70 -3.23 9.27
N ASN A 234 17.88 -2.20 9.13
CA ASN A 234 18.30 -0.81 9.35
C ASN A 234 18.76 -0.57 10.79
N ARG A 235 18.11 -1.20 11.77
CA ARG A 235 18.55 -1.12 13.18
C ARG A 235 19.91 -1.76 13.37
N LEU A 236 20.09 -2.97 12.84
CA LEU A 236 21.37 -3.68 12.88
C LEU A 236 22.49 -2.94 12.14
N TYR A 237 22.16 -2.27 11.05
CA TYR A 237 23.11 -1.50 10.26
C TYR A 237 23.64 -0.26 11.01
N ARG A 238 22.83 0.35 11.86
CA ARG A 238 23.19 1.51 12.69
C ARG A 238 24.07 1.18 13.90
N THR A 239 24.28 -0.09 14.20
CA THR A 239 25.16 -0.57 15.29
C THR A 239 26.40 -1.28 14.73
N PRO A 240 27.38 -0.55 14.14
CA PRO A 240 28.42 -1.13 13.27
C PRO A 240 29.45 -1.98 14.02
N LYS A 241 29.51 -1.94 15.34
CA LYS A 241 30.49 -2.71 16.16
C LYS A 241 29.99 -4.06 16.64
N GLU A 242 28.71 -4.38 16.42
CA GLU A 242 28.14 -5.64 16.90
C GLU A 242 28.23 -6.73 15.84
N GLU A 243 28.56 -7.95 16.28
CA GLU A 243 28.46 -9.15 15.45
C GLU A 243 26.99 -9.44 15.12
N LEU A 244 26.73 -9.91 13.89
CA LEU A 244 25.38 -10.22 13.44
C LEU A 244 25.00 -11.66 13.82
N THR A 245 24.30 -11.78 14.93
CA THR A 245 23.84 -13.06 15.51
C THR A 245 22.33 -13.03 15.78
N LYS A 246 21.72 -14.19 16.03
CA LYS A 246 20.30 -14.25 16.47
C LYS A 246 20.04 -13.42 17.74
N LYS A 247 21.04 -13.32 18.64
CA LYS A 247 20.96 -12.51 19.85
C LYS A 247 20.87 -11.02 19.52
N THR A 248 21.73 -10.53 18.62
CA THR A 248 21.71 -9.11 18.21
C THR A 248 20.45 -8.77 17.42
N VAL A 249 19.88 -9.73 16.63
CA VAL A 249 18.55 -9.56 16.01
C VAL A 249 17.46 -9.38 17.08
N ASN A 250 17.43 -10.25 18.11
CA ASN A 250 16.45 -10.14 19.21
C ASN A 250 16.59 -8.83 19.97
N ASN A 251 17.81 -8.37 20.22
CA ASN A 251 18.08 -7.07 20.85
C ASN A 251 17.54 -5.91 19.98
N ALA A 252 17.80 -5.96 18.67
CA ALA A 252 17.30 -4.95 17.73
C ALA A 252 15.77 -4.89 17.73
N VAL A 253 15.11 -6.04 17.70
CA VAL A 253 13.63 -6.12 17.82
C VAL A 253 13.18 -5.57 19.17
N GLY A 254 13.85 -5.95 20.27
CA GLY A 254 13.55 -5.42 21.61
C GLY A 254 13.54 -3.89 21.66
N ILE A 255 14.54 -3.26 21.06
CA ILE A 255 14.64 -1.81 20.99
C ILE A 255 13.53 -1.22 20.11
N ILE A 256 13.22 -1.83 18.95
CA ILE A 256 12.12 -1.38 18.08
C ILE A 256 10.79 -1.41 18.83
N LEU A 257 10.53 -2.47 19.61
CA LEU A 257 9.30 -2.59 20.39
C LEU A 257 9.23 -1.53 21.52
N ALA A 258 10.34 -1.28 22.21
CA ALA A 258 10.41 -0.24 23.24
C ALA A 258 10.18 1.17 22.67
N GLU A 259 10.70 1.47 21.48
CA GLU A 259 10.45 2.74 20.78
C GLU A 259 8.97 2.94 20.42
N GLN A 260 8.20 1.86 20.27
CA GLN A 260 6.77 1.88 19.93
C GLN A 260 5.84 1.64 21.14
N GLU A 261 6.39 1.45 22.32
CA GLU A 261 5.66 1.08 23.54
C GLU A 261 4.41 1.92 23.77
N ILE A 262 4.57 3.26 23.75
CA ILE A 262 3.47 4.21 23.98
C ILE A 262 2.37 4.05 22.93
N ASN A 263 2.76 3.91 21.66
CA ASN A 263 1.80 3.75 20.58
C ASN A 263 1.03 2.43 20.69
N TYR A 264 1.72 1.34 21.05
CA TYR A 264 1.09 0.04 21.24
C TYR A 264 0.15 0.04 22.44
N GLN A 265 0.55 0.68 23.54
CA GLN A 265 -0.29 0.81 24.71
C GLN A 265 -1.56 1.64 24.43
N ASN A 266 -1.42 2.74 23.70
CA ASN A 266 -2.56 3.55 23.26
C ASN A 266 -3.52 2.73 22.40
N ASN A 267 -3.00 2.00 21.40
CA ASN A 267 -3.82 1.14 20.55
C ASN A 267 -4.52 0.04 21.33
N TYR A 268 -3.84 -0.57 22.30
CA TYR A 268 -4.40 -1.61 23.16
C TYR A 268 -5.52 -1.05 24.07
N ASN A 269 -5.34 0.14 24.62
CA ASN A 269 -6.33 0.81 25.48
C ASN A 269 -7.61 1.26 24.73
N LEU A 270 -7.58 1.34 23.39
CA LEU A 270 -8.76 1.60 22.57
C LEU A 270 -9.64 0.35 22.37
N LEU A 271 -9.18 -0.81 22.82
CA LEU A 271 -9.91 -2.08 22.69
C LEU A 271 -10.83 -2.29 23.88
N THR A 272 -11.99 -2.91 23.62
CA THR A 272 -12.81 -3.45 24.72
C THR A 272 -12.11 -4.68 25.30
N GLU A 273 -12.49 -5.06 26.53
CA GLU A 273 -11.92 -6.22 27.22
C GLU A 273 -11.93 -7.49 26.35
N ASN A 274 -13.07 -7.83 25.75
CA ASN A 274 -13.19 -8.99 24.87
C ASN A 274 -12.30 -8.90 23.61
N GLN A 275 -12.11 -7.70 23.06
CA GLN A 275 -11.23 -7.48 21.92
C GLN A 275 -9.75 -7.65 22.34
N ALA A 276 -9.37 -7.09 23.48
CA ALA A 276 -8.01 -7.19 24.01
C ALA A 276 -7.64 -8.65 24.33
N LEU A 277 -8.53 -9.39 25.01
CA LEU A 277 -8.34 -10.81 25.30
C LEU A 277 -8.17 -11.64 24.03
N LEU A 278 -9.09 -11.47 23.05
CA LEU A 278 -9.01 -12.21 21.79
C LEU A 278 -7.76 -11.87 20.99
N LEU A 279 -7.40 -10.58 20.89
CA LEU A 279 -6.22 -10.14 20.16
C LEU A 279 -4.93 -10.69 20.76
N THR A 280 -4.83 -10.67 22.10
CA THR A 280 -3.69 -11.25 22.83
C THR A 280 -3.63 -12.77 22.63
N ALA A 281 -4.76 -13.46 22.64
CA ALA A 281 -4.82 -14.91 22.37
C ALA A 281 -4.34 -15.24 20.95
N ILE A 282 -4.81 -14.49 19.95
CA ILE A 282 -4.33 -14.65 18.54
C ILE A 282 -2.83 -14.36 18.44
N ALA A 283 -2.35 -13.31 19.13
CA ALA A 283 -0.92 -13.00 19.13
C ALA A 283 -0.08 -14.13 19.70
N ARG A 284 -0.50 -14.73 20.84
CA ARG A 284 0.21 -15.83 21.52
C ARG A 284 0.25 -17.09 20.66
N GLU A 285 -0.87 -17.46 20.06
CA GLU A 285 -0.94 -18.63 19.15
C GLU A 285 -0.12 -18.40 17.85
N GLY A 286 -0.10 -17.15 17.37
CA GLY A 286 0.55 -16.75 16.11
C GLY A 286 -0.37 -16.87 14.90
N VAL A 287 -0.87 -18.07 14.60
CA VAL A 287 -1.82 -18.36 13.51
C VAL A 287 -3.02 -19.13 14.07
N VAL A 288 -4.23 -18.65 13.86
CA VAL A 288 -5.46 -19.25 14.39
C VAL A 288 -6.42 -19.58 13.26
N ASN A 289 -6.78 -20.85 13.10
CA ASN A 289 -7.74 -21.29 12.07
C ASN A 289 -9.20 -21.11 12.51
N ALA A 290 -9.49 -21.33 13.79
CA ALA A 290 -10.85 -21.34 14.32
C ALA A 290 -10.94 -20.60 15.66
N PRO A 291 -10.95 -19.24 15.65
CA PRO A 291 -10.96 -18.44 16.88
C PRO A 291 -12.21 -18.66 17.79
N THR A 292 -13.28 -19.20 17.21
CA THR A 292 -14.54 -19.51 17.93
C THR A 292 -14.65 -20.96 18.38
N SER A 293 -13.62 -21.79 18.14
CA SER A 293 -13.62 -23.18 18.61
C SER A 293 -13.58 -23.27 20.13
N LEU A 294 -14.24 -24.28 20.69
CA LEU A 294 -14.27 -24.49 22.15
C LEU A 294 -12.86 -24.70 22.71
N ASP A 295 -12.00 -25.41 22.00
CA ASP A 295 -10.60 -25.64 22.41
C ASP A 295 -9.84 -24.33 22.55
N PHE A 296 -9.89 -23.44 21.55
CA PHE A 296 -9.23 -22.13 21.59
C PHE A 296 -9.81 -21.23 22.69
N ILE A 297 -11.14 -21.18 22.83
CA ILE A 297 -11.84 -20.41 23.86
C ILE A 297 -11.43 -20.88 25.26
N MET A 298 -11.42 -22.17 25.52
CA MET A 298 -11.04 -22.75 26.82
C MET A 298 -9.55 -22.50 27.13
N ARG A 299 -8.67 -22.69 26.14
CA ARG A 299 -7.22 -22.51 26.28
C ARG A 299 -6.85 -21.09 26.70
N TYR A 300 -7.53 -20.11 26.12
CA TYR A 300 -7.25 -18.68 26.39
C TYR A 300 -8.27 -18.01 27.33
N ARG A 301 -9.21 -18.78 27.92
CA ARG A 301 -10.27 -18.31 28.82
C ARG A 301 -11.07 -17.15 28.22
N LEU A 302 -11.40 -17.28 26.94
CA LEU A 302 -12.16 -16.28 26.21
C LEU A 302 -13.66 -16.36 26.57
N PRO A 303 -14.44 -15.30 26.30
CA PRO A 303 -15.88 -15.32 26.53
C PRO A 303 -16.60 -16.28 25.55
N ALA A 304 -17.94 -16.35 25.65
CA ALA A 304 -18.75 -17.22 24.81
C ALA A 304 -18.48 -17.04 23.28
N PRO A 305 -18.66 -18.08 22.47
CA PRO A 305 -18.37 -18.05 21.02
C PRO A 305 -19.00 -16.88 20.27
N SER A 306 -20.22 -16.46 20.64
CA SER A 306 -20.90 -15.31 20.04
C SER A 306 -20.17 -13.98 20.33
N SER A 307 -19.67 -13.80 21.54
CA SER A 307 -18.88 -12.62 21.93
C SER A 307 -17.52 -12.60 21.22
N VAL A 308 -16.88 -13.76 21.08
CA VAL A 308 -15.62 -13.91 20.31
C VAL A 308 -15.85 -13.56 18.84
N LYS A 309 -16.95 -14.01 18.24
CA LYS A 309 -17.29 -13.68 16.85
C LYS A 309 -17.48 -12.18 16.62
N LEU A 310 -18.15 -11.50 17.55
CA LEU A 310 -18.35 -10.04 17.49
C LEU A 310 -17.02 -9.29 17.68
N ALA A 311 -16.22 -9.71 18.64
CA ALA A 311 -14.90 -9.13 18.89
C ALA A 311 -13.98 -9.31 17.66
N LEU A 312 -13.97 -10.52 17.05
CA LEU A 312 -13.18 -10.82 15.87
C LEU A 312 -13.55 -9.92 14.70
N LYS A 313 -14.85 -9.78 14.41
CA LYS A 313 -15.33 -8.88 13.35
C LYS A 313 -14.85 -7.45 13.60
N SER A 314 -15.02 -6.95 14.81
CA SER A 314 -14.58 -5.59 15.16
C SER A 314 -13.06 -5.41 15.07
N LEU A 315 -12.26 -6.43 15.42
CA LEU A 315 -10.81 -6.40 15.26
C LEU A 315 -10.38 -6.42 13.79
N GLN A 316 -11.13 -7.11 12.93
CA GLN A 316 -10.93 -7.08 11.48
C GLN A 316 -11.30 -5.71 10.89
N ASP A 317 -12.45 -5.15 11.26
CA ASP A 317 -12.90 -3.82 10.82
C ASP A 317 -11.91 -2.70 11.24
N LYS A 318 -11.29 -2.86 12.41
CA LYS A 318 -10.24 -1.97 12.93
C LYS A 318 -8.82 -2.30 12.42
N GLU A 319 -8.68 -3.28 11.56
CA GLU A 319 -7.39 -3.77 11.02
C GLU A 319 -6.37 -4.22 12.07
N PHE A 320 -6.79 -4.71 13.23
CA PHE A 320 -5.91 -5.37 14.21
C PHE A 320 -5.67 -6.84 13.89
N VAL A 321 -6.65 -7.50 13.28
CA VAL A 321 -6.59 -8.90 12.85
C VAL A 321 -6.83 -8.98 11.36
N PHE A 322 -6.04 -9.78 10.70
CA PHE A 322 -6.14 -10.07 9.26
C PHE A 322 -6.48 -11.54 9.05
N GLN A 323 -7.36 -11.83 8.10
CA GLN A 323 -7.62 -13.18 7.66
C GLN A 323 -6.85 -13.46 6.37
N THR A 324 -6.00 -14.48 6.39
CA THR A 324 -5.21 -14.90 5.22
C THR A 324 -6.10 -15.55 4.15
N GLU A 325 -5.58 -15.72 2.93
CA GLU A 325 -6.25 -16.46 1.85
C GLU A 325 -6.59 -17.90 2.23
N LYS A 326 -5.87 -18.48 3.20
CA LYS A 326 -6.11 -19.80 3.76
C LYS A 326 -7.21 -19.82 4.83
N GLY A 327 -7.79 -18.66 5.17
CA GLY A 327 -8.79 -18.53 6.22
C GLY A 327 -8.22 -18.40 7.64
N GLU A 328 -6.91 -18.28 7.78
CA GLU A 328 -6.19 -18.17 9.06
C GLU A 328 -6.25 -16.74 9.59
N TYR A 329 -6.38 -16.58 10.89
CA TYR A 329 -6.39 -15.27 11.57
C TYR A 329 -5.04 -15.00 12.23
N ILE A 330 -4.48 -13.82 11.98
CA ILE A 330 -3.19 -13.37 12.47
C ILE A 330 -3.27 -11.90 12.90
N VAL A 331 -2.43 -11.50 13.86
CA VAL A 331 -2.28 -10.09 14.18
C VAL A 331 -1.67 -9.36 13.00
N TYR A 332 -2.31 -8.28 12.58
CA TYR A 332 -1.94 -7.58 11.35
C TYR A 332 -0.54 -6.95 11.43
N ASP A 333 -0.25 -6.20 12.51
CA ASP A 333 1.08 -5.64 12.76
C ASP A 333 1.97 -6.65 13.49
N ARG A 334 3.06 -7.10 12.83
CA ARG A 334 3.96 -8.12 13.38
C ARG A 334 4.66 -7.67 14.66
N PHE A 335 5.10 -6.42 14.72
CA PHE A 335 5.72 -5.91 15.94
C PHE A 335 4.71 -5.71 17.07
N PHE A 336 3.50 -5.26 16.77
CA PHE A 336 2.43 -5.21 17.77
C PHE A 336 2.08 -6.61 18.28
N GLY A 337 2.01 -7.61 17.38
CA GLY A 337 1.84 -9.02 17.81
C GLY A 337 2.97 -9.51 18.72
N MET A 338 4.22 -9.15 18.43
CA MET A 338 5.35 -9.48 19.31
C MET A 338 5.28 -8.75 20.65
N TRP A 339 4.80 -7.51 20.67
CA TRP A 339 4.60 -6.74 21.91
C TRP A 339 3.49 -7.36 22.75
N LEU A 340 2.35 -7.73 22.15
CA LEU A 340 1.24 -8.41 22.84
C LEU A 340 1.68 -9.73 23.50
N LYS A 341 2.60 -10.49 22.90
CA LYS A 341 3.15 -11.71 23.50
C LYS A 341 3.92 -11.48 24.81
N ARG A 342 4.36 -10.25 25.08
CA ARG A 342 5.10 -9.86 26.29
C ARG A 342 4.18 -9.39 27.42
N LEU A 343 2.91 -9.14 27.12
CA LEU A 343 1.93 -8.83 28.17
C LEU A 343 1.67 -10.12 28.96
N GLU A 344 1.81 -10.04 30.28
CA GLU A 344 1.55 -11.15 31.21
C GLU A 344 0.07 -11.51 31.31
#